data_d44fc9a9afdbc294288c890c1dcea25a
#
_entry.id   d44fc9a9afdbc294288c890c1dcea25a
#
_cell.length_a   1.000
_cell.length_b   1.000
_cell.length_c   1.000
_cell.angle_alpha   90.00
_cell.angle_beta   90.00
_cell.angle_gamma   90.00
#
_symmetry.space_group_name_H-M   'P 1'
#
loop_
_entity.id
_entity.type
_entity.pdbx_description
1 polymer ?
#
loop_
_entity_poly.entity_id
_entity_poly.type
_entity_poly.pdbx_seq_one_letter_code
_entity_poly.pdbx_strand_id
1 'polypeptide(L)'
;MHKRKFTVFTQLHEENNADLIEYFDDRRKRQSKIVRKTFHVIKNADEFDKSSYNTHLQNEYGITKRTANSIISDAQGRLNALKELKVFEKKQLEQKIEHLEKKVLPKLTQKRDDCIAQLKANPKGSVIRLRNIRRKIVAKKDKLNRLRQKLNNVTYQIESGRLKLCFGTKYLLKRDYKRFVEQRDSQMSFVGSKSEPAQNQMLQLSYNPKNNQFDIKLRKDFDGYKNASKDDKYVYGRVYFRHHKSELVSILRQGYSPLSYKIIKKRNRFYLYCTFEIHVEDDEFLTRSSYGTIGLDFNKGFVTLSETNEYGHLLRTRILSYRFKSGSKTTTDLQKLVNDVVDIALQTGKDICIEDLDFKKKKAQTESKHGPKYNEMLHSLAYRQFSNFIEGIAFRNLVYVRKVNPAWTSWLAKTRYCPRMKLNVHVGASFVIARRGQGFKDAFK
;
A
#
# COMPACT_ATOMS: atom_id res chain seq x y z
N MET A 1 8.74 -13.97 16.07
CA MET A 1 9.45 -12.77 15.50
C MET A 1 8.59 -12.07 14.44
N HIS A 2 8.21 -10.84 14.67
CA HIS A 2 7.47 -9.99 13.77
C HIS A 2 8.38 -8.98 13.09
N LYS A 3 8.14 -8.68 11.79
CA LYS A 3 8.98 -7.80 10.99
C LYS A 3 8.15 -6.74 10.30
N ARG A 4 8.59 -5.50 10.38
CA ARG A 4 7.95 -4.40 9.66
C ARG A 4 8.96 -3.46 9.03
N LYS A 5 8.73 -3.13 7.75
CA LYS A 5 9.55 -2.15 7.02
C LYS A 5 9.05 -0.74 7.27
N PHE A 6 9.98 0.13 7.61
CA PHE A 6 9.75 1.57 7.75
C PHE A 6 10.55 2.34 6.71
N THR A 7 9.98 3.43 6.24
CA THR A 7 10.67 4.36 5.34
C THR A 7 10.57 5.75 5.93
N VAL A 8 11.71 6.32 6.22
CA VAL A 8 11.86 7.71 6.65
C VAL A 8 12.38 8.55 5.50
N PHE A 9 12.08 9.83 5.48
CA PHE A 9 12.58 10.70 4.43
C PHE A 9 12.92 12.09 4.97
N THR A 10 13.83 12.74 4.25
CA THR A 10 14.22 14.13 4.50
C THR A 10 14.53 14.85 3.18
N GLN A 11 14.46 16.15 3.17
CA GLN A 11 14.90 16.98 2.05
C GLN A 11 16.43 17.16 2.11
N LEU A 12 17.08 17.10 0.97
CA LEU A 12 18.48 17.53 0.81
C LEU A 12 18.49 19.03 0.56
N HIS A 13 18.99 19.80 1.52
CA HIS A 13 19.17 21.25 1.39
C HIS A 13 20.52 21.56 0.75
N GLU A 14 20.55 22.49 -0.19
CA GLU A 14 21.76 22.83 -0.96
C GLU A 14 22.93 23.29 -0.08
N GLU A 15 22.65 24.04 0.99
CA GLU A 15 23.66 24.53 1.94
C GLU A 15 24.63 23.45 2.45
N ASN A 16 24.17 22.22 2.60
CA ASN A 16 24.96 21.12 3.14
C ASN A 16 25.15 19.96 2.15
N ASN A 17 24.61 20.06 0.92
CA ASN A 17 24.55 18.94 0.00
C ASN A 17 24.70 19.36 -1.47
N ALA A 18 25.33 20.47 -1.78
CA ALA A 18 25.44 20.97 -3.16
C ALA A 18 26.05 19.91 -4.09
N ASP A 19 27.23 19.38 -3.77
CA ASP A 19 27.94 18.38 -4.57
C ASP A 19 27.14 17.07 -4.70
N LEU A 20 26.44 16.72 -3.64
CA LEU A 20 25.59 15.52 -3.61
C LEU A 20 24.39 15.68 -4.56
N ILE A 21 23.77 16.86 -4.57
CA ILE A 21 22.63 17.21 -5.43
C ILE A 21 23.07 17.26 -6.90
N GLU A 22 24.21 17.86 -7.20
CA GLU A 22 24.79 17.91 -8.54
C GLU A 22 25.09 16.51 -9.05
N TYR A 23 25.76 15.68 -8.26
CA TYR A 23 26.04 14.29 -8.60
C TYR A 23 24.76 13.51 -8.91
N PHE A 24 23.70 13.68 -8.10
CA PHE A 24 22.43 12.99 -8.34
C PHE A 24 21.71 13.51 -9.57
N ASP A 25 21.72 14.79 -9.86
CA ASP A 25 21.00 15.33 -11.01
C ASP A 25 21.56 14.82 -12.34
N ASP A 26 22.87 14.61 -12.41
CA ASP A 26 23.51 13.97 -13.56
C ASP A 26 23.23 12.44 -13.60
N ARG A 27 23.48 11.75 -12.51
CA ARG A 27 23.53 10.27 -12.49
C ARG A 27 22.15 9.60 -12.53
N ARG A 28 21.10 10.19 -11.99
CA ARG A 28 19.73 9.66 -11.99
C ARG A 28 19.23 9.35 -13.40
N LYS A 29 19.54 10.19 -14.39
CA LYS A 29 19.14 9.97 -15.80
C LYS A 29 19.81 8.72 -16.37
N ARG A 30 21.11 8.56 -16.11
CA ARG A 30 21.90 7.39 -16.55
C ARG A 30 21.35 6.11 -15.90
N GLN A 31 21.18 6.09 -14.57
CA GLN A 31 20.66 4.92 -13.89
C GLN A 31 19.25 4.55 -14.36
N SER A 32 18.35 5.53 -14.55
CA SER A 32 17.00 5.31 -15.07
C SER A 32 17.02 4.68 -16.47
N LYS A 33 17.94 5.12 -17.36
CA LYS A 33 18.11 4.51 -18.68
C LYS A 33 18.53 3.04 -18.59
N ILE A 34 19.48 2.73 -17.71
CA ILE A 34 19.98 1.36 -17.54
C ILE A 34 18.87 0.47 -16.92
N VAL A 35 18.13 0.95 -15.91
CA VAL A 35 16.98 0.22 -15.33
C VAL A 35 15.95 -0.15 -16.41
N ARG A 36 15.64 0.75 -17.33
CA ARG A 36 14.72 0.45 -18.45
C ARG A 36 15.27 -0.60 -19.42
N LYS A 37 16.55 -0.51 -19.78
CA LYS A 37 17.21 -1.54 -20.60
C LYS A 37 17.18 -2.90 -19.89
N THR A 38 17.59 -2.93 -18.62
CA THR A 38 17.57 -4.13 -17.77
C THR A 38 16.18 -4.74 -17.65
N PHE A 39 15.14 -3.90 -17.47
CA PHE A 39 13.75 -4.37 -17.46
C PHE A 39 13.37 -5.09 -18.75
N HIS A 40 13.77 -4.56 -19.90
CA HIS A 40 13.50 -5.20 -21.20
C HIS A 40 14.26 -6.51 -21.37
N VAL A 41 15.52 -6.58 -20.91
CA VAL A 41 16.31 -7.82 -20.95
C VAL A 41 15.65 -8.89 -20.06
N ILE A 42 15.38 -8.57 -18.79
CA ILE A 42 14.77 -9.53 -17.86
C ILE A 42 13.38 -9.99 -18.32
N LYS A 43 12.60 -9.06 -18.92
CA LYS A 43 11.25 -9.39 -19.40
C LYS A 43 11.26 -10.36 -20.58
N ASN A 44 12.25 -10.26 -21.46
CA ASN A 44 12.31 -11.03 -22.71
C ASN A 44 13.19 -12.28 -22.60
N ALA A 45 13.88 -12.49 -21.48
CA ALA A 45 14.70 -13.67 -21.26
C ALA A 45 13.81 -14.84 -20.78
N ASP A 46 13.99 -16.01 -21.38
CA ASP A 46 13.39 -17.26 -20.91
C ASP A 46 14.00 -17.67 -19.57
N GLU A 47 15.33 -17.63 -19.48
CA GLU A 47 16.11 -17.76 -18.26
C GLU A 47 17.00 -16.52 -18.08
N PHE A 48 17.01 -15.94 -16.88
CA PHE A 48 17.77 -14.74 -16.56
C PHE A 48 18.90 -15.06 -15.58
N ASP A 49 20.14 -15.15 -16.08
CA ASP A 49 21.33 -15.23 -15.25
C ASP A 49 21.71 -13.85 -14.69
N LYS A 50 21.39 -13.67 -13.41
CA LYS A 50 21.67 -12.43 -12.69
C LYS A 50 23.17 -12.15 -12.56
N SER A 51 24.01 -13.18 -12.43
CA SER A 51 25.45 -13.03 -12.18
C SER A 51 26.17 -12.56 -13.42
N SER A 52 25.95 -13.24 -14.55
CA SER A 52 26.50 -12.87 -15.85
C SER A 52 26.05 -11.47 -16.27
N TYR A 53 24.75 -11.17 -16.13
CA TYR A 53 24.22 -9.85 -16.47
C TYR A 53 24.75 -8.74 -15.57
N ASN A 54 25.02 -9.03 -14.29
CA ASN A 54 25.68 -8.07 -13.40
C ASN A 54 27.08 -7.70 -13.91
N THR A 55 27.87 -8.69 -14.31
CA THR A 55 29.23 -8.49 -14.89
C THR A 55 29.14 -7.69 -16.20
N HIS A 56 28.18 -8.01 -17.06
CA HIS A 56 27.92 -7.24 -18.28
C HIS A 56 27.64 -5.75 -17.98
N LEU A 57 26.77 -5.46 -17.01
CA LEU A 57 26.47 -4.06 -16.62
C LEU A 57 27.70 -3.33 -16.09
N GLN A 58 28.55 -4.00 -15.31
CA GLN A 58 29.81 -3.41 -14.80
C GLN A 58 30.72 -3.02 -15.94
N ASN A 59 30.88 -3.88 -16.94
CA ASN A 59 31.76 -3.65 -18.10
C ASN A 59 31.20 -2.61 -19.06
N GLU A 60 29.89 -2.68 -19.39
CA GLU A 60 29.26 -1.74 -20.35
C GLU A 60 29.16 -0.32 -19.81
N TYR A 61 28.89 -0.15 -18.50
CA TYR A 61 28.60 1.18 -17.92
C TYR A 61 29.65 1.69 -16.92
N GLY A 62 30.72 0.95 -16.67
CA GLY A 62 31.73 1.34 -15.71
C GLY A 62 31.23 1.45 -14.25
N ILE A 63 30.16 0.70 -13.91
CA ILE A 63 29.51 0.76 -12.59
C ILE A 63 30.03 -0.34 -11.64
N THR A 64 29.82 -0.13 -10.34
CA THR A 64 30.18 -1.15 -9.34
C THR A 64 29.19 -2.32 -9.37
N LYS A 65 29.64 -3.48 -8.88
CA LYS A 65 28.81 -4.67 -8.68
C LYS A 65 27.54 -4.35 -7.87
N ARG A 66 27.61 -3.43 -6.92
CA ARG A 66 26.50 -3.04 -6.06
C ARG A 66 25.48 -2.16 -6.77
N THR A 67 25.93 -1.22 -7.60
CA THR A 67 25.04 -0.43 -8.46
C THR A 67 24.34 -1.32 -9.47
N ALA A 68 25.06 -2.25 -10.10
CA ALA A 68 24.46 -3.24 -10.99
C ALA A 68 23.39 -4.09 -10.27
N ASN A 69 23.66 -4.58 -9.05
CA ASN A 69 22.67 -5.29 -8.24
C ASN A 69 21.44 -4.43 -7.92
N SER A 70 21.62 -3.15 -7.61
CA SER A 70 20.51 -2.23 -7.32
C SER A 70 19.63 -2.00 -8.55
N ILE A 71 20.25 -1.87 -9.74
CA ILE A 71 19.57 -1.72 -11.03
C ILE A 71 18.75 -2.97 -11.37
N ILE A 72 19.37 -4.16 -11.25
CA ILE A 72 18.70 -5.43 -11.52
C ILE A 72 17.53 -5.63 -10.54
N SER A 73 17.74 -5.34 -9.28
CA SER A 73 16.71 -5.46 -8.23
C SER A 73 15.52 -4.51 -8.47
N ASP A 74 15.77 -3.25 -8.88
CA ASP A 74 14.70 -2.30 -9.23
C ASP A 74 13.93 -2.77 -10.48
N ALA A 75 14.63 -3.22 -11.53
CA ALA A 75 14.01 -3.72 -12.74
C ALA A 75 13.17 -4.99 -12.48
N GLN A 76 13.69 -5.95 -11.72
CA GLN A 76 12.99 -7.17 -11.34
C GLN A 76 11.77 -6.87 -10.47
N GLY A 77 11.90 -5.97 -9.49
CA GLY A 77 10.78 -5.54 -8.63
C GLY A 77 9.65 -4.89 -9.44
N ARG A 78 9.98 -4.07 -10.44
CA ARG A 78 9.00 -3.47 -11.35
C ARG A 78 8.29 -4.52 -12.23
N LEU A 79 9.03 -5.53 -12.71
CA LEU A 79 8.45 -6.62 -13.50
C LEU A 79 7.50 -7.47 -12.65
N ASN A 80 7.92 -7.84 -11.44
CA ASN A 80 7.08 -8.61 -10.52
C ASN A 80 5.80 -7.85 -10.15
N ALA A 81 5.93 -6.58 -9.80
CA ALA A 81 4.76 -5.73 -9.51
C ALA A 81 3.81 -5.62 -10.72
N LEU A 82 4.34 -5.53 -11.95
CA LEU A 82 3.54 -5.50 -13.16
C LEU A 82 2.80 -6.84 -13.40
N LYS A 83 3.48 -7.98 -13.19
CA LYS A 83 2.86 -9.32 -13.27
C LYS A 83 1.71 -9.45 -12.28
N GLU A 84 1.92 -9.10 -11.02
CA GLU A 84 0.88 -9.13 -9.98
C GLU A 84 -0.31 -8.22 -10.31
N LEU A 85 -0.04 -6.99 -10.80
CA LEU A 85 -1.10 -6.07 -11.22
C LEU A 85 -1.93 -6.64 -12.38
N LYS A 86 -1.32 -7.35 -13.33
CA LYS A 86 -2.02 -7.97 -14.45
C LYS A 86 -2.87 -9.15 -14.02
N VAL A 87 -2.35 -10.01 -13.15
CA VAL A 87 -3.14 -11.11 -12.54
C VAL A 87 -4.33 -10.54 -11.76
N PHE A 88 -4.12 -9.46 -11.02
CA PHE A 88 -5.20 -8.79 -10.32
C PHE A 88 -6.23 -8.16 -11.26
N GLU A 89 -5.80 -7.50 -12.36
CA GLU A 89 -6.68 -6.94 -13.39
C GLU A 89 -7.54 -8.05 -14.03
N LYS A 90 -6.94 -9.21 -14.38
CA LYS A 90 -7.64 -10.40 -14.89
C LYS A 90 -8.75 -10.82 -13.94
N LYS A 91 -8.43 -11.05 -12.67
CA LYS A 91 -9.39 -11.48 -11.64
C LYS A 91 -10.54 -10.47 -11.44
N GLN A 92 -10.25 -9.17 -11.50
CA GLN A 92 -11.30 -8.15 -11.42
C GLN A 92 -12.25 -8.17 -12.64
N LEU A 93 -11.71 -8.41 -13.83
CA LEU A 93 -12.52 -8.51 -15.05
C LEU A 93 -13.43 -9.74 -15.00
N GLU A 94 -12.90 -10.89 -14.60
CA GLU A 94 -13.68 -12.13 -14.41
C GLU A 94 -14.85 -11.92 -13.44
N GLN A 95 -14.61 -11.32 -12.28
CA GLN A 95 -15.66 -11.03 -11.31
C GLN A 95 -16.74 -10.06 -11.84
N LYS A 96 -16.35 -9.05 -12.64
CA LYS A 96 -17.30 -8.10 -13.25
C LYS A 96 -18.14 -8.75 -14.33
N ILE A 97 -17.55 -9.65 -15.11
CA ILE A 97 -18.22 -10.43 -16.14
C ILE A 97 -19.24 -11.36 -15.46
N GLU A 98 -18.80 -12.17 -14.50
CA GLU A 98 -19.66 -13.08 -13.75
C GLU A 98 -20.85 -12.36 -13.09
N HIS A 99 -20.60 -11.21 -12.50
CA HIS A 99 -21.67 -10.42 -11.89
C HIS A 99 -22.70 -9.92 -12.92
N LEU A 100 -22.25 -9.47 -14.10
CA LEU A 100 -23.15 -9.05 -15.17
C LEU A 100 -23.97 -10.23 -15.71
N GLU A 101 -23.35 -11.39 -15.92
CA GLU A 101 -23.97 -12.58 -16.46
C GLU A 101 -24.93 -13.26 -15.47
N LYS A 102 -24.47 -13.49 -14.23
CA LYS A 102 -25.25 -14.27 -13.26
C LYS A 102 -26.27 -13.45 -12.47
N LYS A 103 -26.12 -12.12 -12.37
CA LYS A 103 -26.98 -11.28 -11.52
C LYS A 103 -27.71 -10.16 -12.27
N VAL A 104 -27.00 -9.39 -13.08
CA VAL A 104 -27.58 -8.17 -13.65
C VAL A 104 -28.45 -8.48 -14.86
N LEU A 105 -27.96 -9.25 -15.82
CA LEU A 105 -28.69 -9.59 -17.03
C LEU A 105 -29.91 -10.46 -16.74
N PRO A 106 -29.86 -11.54 -15.93
CA PRO A 106 -31.05 -12.31 -15.60
C PRO A 106 -32.13 -11.47 -14.93
N LYS A 107 -31.74 -10.62 -13.95
CA LYS A 107 -32.70 -9.72 -13.29
C LYS A 107 -33.35 -8.70 -14.23
N LEU A 108 -32.62 -8.19 -15.21
CA LEU A 108 -33.17 -7.28 -16.21
C LEU A 108 -34.08 -8.03 -17.22
N THR A 109 -33.71 -9.26 -17.59
CA THR A 109 -34.52 -10.13 -18.44
C THR A 109 -35.85 -10.45 -17.76
N GLN A 110 -35.83 -10.90 -16.51
CA GLN A 110 -37.03 -11.15 -15.72
C GLN A 110 -37.94 -9.90 -15.68
N LYS A 111 -37.38 -8.72 -15.36
CA LYS A 111 -38.14 -7.47 -15.36
C LYS A 111 -38.75 -7.11 -16.72
N ARG A 112 -38.09 -7.47 -17.83
CA ARG A 112 -38.61 -7.33 -19.18
C ARG A 112 -39.83 -8.22 -19.39
N ASP A 113 -39.69 -9.49 -18.99
CA ASP A 113 -40.73 -10.49 -19.20
C ASP A 113 -41.95 -10.21 -18.31
N ASP A 114 -41.75 -9.80 -17.06
CA ASP A 114 -42.84 -9.30 -16.18
C ASP A 114 -43.55 -8.10 -16.78
N CYS A 115 -42.81 -7.16 -17.38
CA CYS A 115 -43.39 -5.97 -18.02
C CYS A 115 -44.17 -6.32 -19.29
N ILE A 116 -43.71 -7.33 -20.05
CA ILE A 116 -44.43 -7.85 -21.21
C ILE A 116 -45.77 -8.52 -20.78
N ALA A 117 -45.72 -9.34 -19.72
CA ALA A 117 -46.89 -9.99 -19.16
C ALA A 117 -47.95 -8.96 -18.68
N GLN A 118 -47.48 -7.90 -17.96
CA GLN A 118 -48.32 -6.81 -17.52
C GLN A 118 -48.99 -6.05 -18.70
N LEU A 119 -48.25 -5.80 -19.81
CA LEU A 119 -48.79 -5.13 -20.99
C LEU A 119 -49.79 -6.00 -21.77
N LYS A 120 -49.63 -7.35 -21.74
CA LYS A 120 -50.63 -8.27 -22.31
C LYS A 120 -51.92 -8.25 -21.51
N ALA A 121 -51.84 -8.19 -20.17
CA ALA A 121 -53.00 -8.13 -19.29
C ALA A 121 -53.66 -6.75 -19.29
N ASN A 122 -52.92 -5.66 -19.45
CA ASN A 122 -53.42 -4.29 -19.53
C ASN A 122 -52.73 -3.51 -20.65
N PRO A 123 -53.28 -3.45 -21.86
CA PRO A 123 -52.67 -2.75 -23.02
C PRO A 123 -52.47 -1.24 -22.85
N LYS A 124 -53.17 -0.60 -21.92
CA LYS A 124 -52.98 0.83 -21.57
C LYS A 124 -51.76 1.09 -20.70
N GLY A 125 -50.99 0.04 -20.35
CA GLY A 125 -49.76 0.13 -19.54
C GLY A 125 -48.62 0.85 -20.25
N SER A 126 -47.59 1.23 -19.49
CA SER A 126 -46.45 2.04 -19.99
C SER A 126 -45.50 1.28 -20.91
N VAL A 127 -45.64 1.39 -22.21
CA VAL A 127 -44.73 0.89 -23.25
C VAL A 127 -43.34 1.55 -23.11
N ILE A 128 -43.26 2.77 -22.58
CA ILE A 128 -42.00 3.48 -22.31
C ILE A 128 -41.12 2.70 -21.32
N ARG A 129 -41.73 2.09 -20.31
CA ARG A 129 -41.00 1.26 -19.32
C ARG A 129 -40.34 0.05 -19.99
N LEU A 130 -41.04 -0.66 -20.86
CA LEU A 130 -40.49 -1.80 -21.61
C LEU A 130 -39.33 -1.38 -22.52
N ARG A 131 -39.52 -0.27 -23.27
CA ARG A 131 -38.47 0.30 -24.12
C ARG A 131 -37.20 0.64 -23.32
N ASN A 132 -37.33 1.26 -22.14
CA ASN A 132 -36.20 1.58 -21.26
C ASN A 132 -35.52 0.35 -20.71
N ILE A 133 -36.24 -0.73 -20.37
CA ILE A 133 -35.65 -1.98 -19.93
C ILE A 133 -34.84 -2.64 -21.05
N ARG A 134 -35.43 -2.70 -22.29
CA ARG A 134 -34.71 -3.21 -23.48
C ARG A 134 -33.43 -2.45 -23.76
N ARG A 135 -33.44 -1.12 -23.72
CA ARG A 135 -32.23 -0.27 -23.87
C ARG A 135 -31.16 -0.59 -22.81
N LYS A 136 -31.58 -0.78 -21.54
CA LYS A 136 -30.67 -1.17 -20.45
C LYS A 136 -30.05 -2.54 -20.70
N ILE A 137 -30.81 -3.53 -21.21
CA ILE A 137 -30.28 -4.87 -21.53
C ILE A 137 -29.22 -4.76 -22.63
N VAL A 138 -29.49 -4.06 -23.73
CA VAL A 138 -28.53 -3.85 -24.81
C VAL A 138 -27.24 -3.21 -24.28
N ALA A 139 -27.36 -2.08 -23.57
CA ALA A 139 -26.20 -1.40 -23.00
C ALA A 139 -25.38 -2.29 -22.04
N LYS A 140 -26.02 -3.22 -21.31
CA LYS A 140 -25.31 -4.17 -20.43
C LYS A 140 -24.65 -5.29 -21.21
N LYS A 141 -25.24 -5.79 -22.30
CA LYS A 141 -24.63 -6.74 -23.23
C LYS A 141 -23.40 -6.14 -23.91
N ASP A 142 -23.47 -4.89 -24.38
CA ASP A 142 -22.32 -4.18 -24.97
C ASP A 142 -21.19 -3.97 -23.95
N LYS A 143 -21.55 -3.64 -22.69
CA LYS A 143 -20.58 -3.57 -21.62
C LYS A 143 -19.91 -4.94 -21.37
N LEU A 144 -20.67 -6.02 -21.37
CA LEU A 144 -20.17 -7.39 -21.21
C LEU A 144 -19.17 -7.76 -22.31
N ASN A 145 -19.50 -7.50 -23.56
CA ASN A 145 -18.63 -7.77 -24.71
C ASN A 145 -17.30 -7.00 -24.60
N ARG A 146 -17.37 -5.71 -24.24
CA ARG A 146 -16.14 -4.90 -23.99
C ARG A 146 -15.30 -5.44 -22.83
N LEU A 147 -15.90 -5.95 -21.76
CA LEU A 147 -15.17 -6.56 -20.66
C LEU A 147 -14.52 -7.89 -21.06
N ARG A 148 -15.20 -8.73 -21.86
CA ARG A 148 -14.65 -9.97 -22.40
C ARG A 148 -13.45 -9.71 -23.31
N GLN A 149 -13.52 -8.73 -24.20
CA GLN A 149 -12.39 -8.31 -25.04
C GLN A 149 -11.20 -7.84 -24.20
N LYS A 150 -11.45 -7.05 -23.13
CA LYS A 150 -10.39 -6.64 -22.21
C LYS A 150 -9.78 -7.83 -21.47
N LEU A 151 -10.60 -8.78 -21.02
CA LEU A 151 -10.12 -9.99 -20.35
C LEU A 151 -9.21 -10.81 -21.29
N ASN A 152 -9.63 -11.04 -22.54
CA ASN A 152 -8.83 -11.75 -23.51
C ASN A 152 -7.48 -11.06 -23.76
N ASN A 153 -7.47 -9.73 -23.90
CA ASN A 153 -6.23 -8.96 -24.05
C ASN A 153 -5.31 -9.07 -22.84
N VAL A 154 -5.85 -9.00 -21.61
CA VAL A 154 -5.04 -9.13 -20.38
C VAL A 154 -4.50 -10.56 -20.26
N THR A 155 -5.32 -11.57 -20.53
CA THR A 155 -4.93 -12.99 -20.53
C THR A 155 -3.78 -13.24 -21.53
N TYR A 156 -3.93 -12.77 -22.77
CA TYR A 156 -2.88 -12.84 -23.77
C TYR A 156 -1.57 -12.17 -23.33
N GLN A 157 -1.65 -10.98 -22.69
CA GLN A 157 -0.44 -10.30 -22.20
C GLN A 157 0.27 -11.10 -21.09
N ILE A 158 -0.48 -11.79 -20.23
CA ILE A 158 0.08 -12.64 -19.18
C ILE A 158 0.74 -13.88 -19.78
N GLU A 159 0.05 -14.59 -20.66
CA GLU A 159 0.50 -15.86 -21.27
C GLU A 159 1.67 -15.66 -22.24
N SER A 160 1.63 -14.61 -23.05
CA SER A 160 2.70 -14.29 -24.01
C SER A 160 3.90 -13.56 -23.41
N GLY A 161 3.86 -13.19 -22.11
CA GLY A 161 4.91 -12.37 -21.48
C GLY A 161 5.02 -10.94 -22.04
N ARG A 162 4.16 -10.54 -23.00
CA ARG A 162 4.20 -9.22 -23.69
C ARG A 162 3.68 -8.09 -22.79
N LEU A 163 4.24 -7.99 -21.60
CA LEU A 163 3.88 -6.95 -20.62
C LEU A 163 4.47 -5.59 -21.03
N LYS A 164 3.68 -4.52 -20.91
CA LYS A 164 4.11 -3.14 -21.21
C LYS A 164 4.04 -2.30 -19.93
N LEU A 165 5.21 -1.82 -19.47
CA LEU A 165 5.34 -0.91 -18.35
C LEU A 165 5.54 0.52 -18.84
N CYS A 166 4.77 1.47 -18.33
CA CYS A 166 5.04 2.90 -18.44
C CYS A 166 5.85 3.33 -17.21
N PHE A 167 7.10 3.75 -17.43
CA PHE A 167 8.01 4.18 -16.36
C PHE A 167 7.69 5.56 -15.77
N GLY A 168 6.59 6.14 -16.14
CA GLY A 168 6.02 7.38 -15.63
C GLY A 168 4.51 7.33 -15.67
N THR A 169 3.87 8.47 -15.54
CA THR A 169 2.41 8.56 -15.60
C THR A 169 1.93 8.62 -17.05
N LYS A 170 1.04 7.70 -17.47
CA LYS A 170 0.46 7.68 -18.83
C LYS A 170 -0.21 9.00 -19.22
N TYR A 171 -0.74 9.71 -18.25
CA TYR A 171 -1.34 11.04 -18.46
C TYR A 171 -0.30 12.05 -18.94
N LEU A 172 0.87 12.12 -18.29
CA LEU A 172 1.96 13.01 -18.67
C LEU A 172 2.56 12.61 -20.04
N LEU A 173 2.72 11.31 -20.28
CA LEU A 173 3.22 10.81 -21.58
C LEU A 173 2.40 11.37 -22.76
N LYS A 174 1.08 11.54 -22.57
CA LYS A 174 0.17 12.03 -23.63
C LYS A 174 0.07 13.56 -23.71
N ARG A 175 0.30 14.28 -22.61
CA ARG A 175 0.02 15.73 -22.50
C ARG A 175 1.23 16.61 -22.33
N ASP A 176 2.27 16.10 -21.64
CA ASP A 176 3.47 16.86 -21.32
C ASP A 176 4.67 15.91 -21.28
N TYR A 177 5.28 15.71 -22.44
CA TYR A 177 6.39 14.77 -22.60
C TYR A 177 7.62 15.21 -21.80
N LYS A 178 7.87 16.52 -21.66
CA LYS A 178 9.02 17.06 -20.89
C LYS A 178 8.87 16.65 -19.41
N ARG A 179 7.71 16.92 -18.82
CA ARG A 179 7.40 16.49 -17.45
C ARG A 179 7.37 14.97 -17.30
N PHE A 180 6.91 14.25 -18.32
CA PHE A 180 6.97 12.78 -18.29
C PHE A 180 8.40 12.29 -18.17
N VAL A 181 9.35 12.84 -18.95
CA VAL A 181 10.78 12.48 -18.90
C VAL A 181 11.37 12.82 -17.54
N GLU A 182 11.08 14.00 -17.01
CA GLU A 182 11.51 14.41 -15.66
C GLU A 182 11.02 13.45 -14.57
N GLN A 183 9.74 13.04 -14.62
CA GLN A 183 9.16 12.09 -13.68
C GLN A 183 9.76 10.69 -13.85
N ARG A 184 9.95 10.24 -15.08
CA ARG A 184 10.53 8.93 -15.43
C ARG A 184 11.94 8.79 -14.90
N ASP A 185 12.74 9.83 -15.03
CA ASP A 185 14.16 9.85 -14.68
C ASP A 185 14.42 10.53 -13.33
N SER A 186 13.39 10.62 -12.45
CA SER A 186 13.46 11.39 -11.20
C SER A 186 14.12 10.68 -10.03
N GLN A 187 14.41 9.38 -10.14
CA GLN A 187 14.84 8.60 -8.98
C GLN A 187 16.12 7.80 -9.20
N MET A 188 16.85 7.61 -8.12
CA MET A 188 18.01 6.74 -8.02
C MET A 188 17.88 5.89 -6.76
N SER A 189 18.23 4.59 -6.84
CA SER A 189 18.04 3.63 -5.74
C SER A 189 19.35 2.93 -5.41
N PHE A 190 19.57 2.68 -4.11
CA PHE A 190 20.72 1.95 -3.57
C PHE A 190 20.20 0.86 -2.63
N VAL A 191 20.38 -0.39 -2.99
CA VAL A 191 19.95 -1.53 -2.17
C VAL A 191 21.10 -1.96 -1.28
N GLY A 192 20.85 -2.04 0.02
CA GLY A 192 21.81 -2.48 1.01
C GLY A 192 21.74 -3.96 1.32
N SER A 193 22.74 -4.45 2.06
CA SER A 193 22.83 -5.80 2.61
C SER A 193 23.33 -5.74 4.03
N LYS A 194 22.89 -6.70 4.87
CA LYS A 194 23.35 -6.82 6.27
C LYS A 194 24.86 -7.01 6.39
N SER A 195 25.49 -7.68 5.41
CA SER A 195 26.93 -7.98 5.40
C SER A 195 27.81 -6.81 4.93
N GLU A 196 27.22 -5.65 4.62
CA GLU A 196 27.96 -4.50 4.12
C GLU A 196 28.29 -3.50 5.21
N PRO A 197 29.43 -2.76 5.05
CA PRO A 197 29.73 -1.62 5.92
C PRO A 197 28.56 -0.62 5.97
N ALA A 198 28.17 -0.18 7.17
CA ALA A 198 27.02 0.66 7.42
C ALA A 198 25.73 0.16 6.70
N GLN A 199 25.58 -1.18 6.53
CA GLN A 199 24.45 -1.87 5.90
C GLN A 199 24.15 -1.46 4.44
N ASN A 200 25.00 -0.61 3.84
CA ASN A 200 24.94 -0.22 2.43
C ASN A 200 26.30 0.31 1.98
N GLN A 201 26.95 -0.40 1.06
CA GLN A 201 28.27 -0.04 0.58
C GLN A 201 28.31 1.25 -0.24
N MET A 202 27.22 1.59 -0.92
CA MET A 202 27.18 2.72 -1.84
C MET A 202 26.84 4.03 -1.14
N LEU A 203 25.79 4.04 -0.31
CA LEU A 203 25.38 5.21 0.47
C LEU A 203 25.38 4.82 1.95
N GLN A 204 26.23 5.46 2.71
CA GLN A 204 26.39 5.23 4.13
C GLN A 204 25.88 6.42 4.92
N LEU A 205 25.12 6.14 5.98
CA LEU A 205 24.73 7.13 6.98
C LEU A 205 25.48 6.87 8.27
N SER A 206 25.95 7.92 8.92
CA SER A 206 26.46 7.87 10.27
C SER A 206 25.81 8.97 11.11
N TYR A 207 25.41 8.64 12.33
CA TYR A 207 24.80 9.61 13.24
C TYR A 207 25.87 10.37 13.99
N ASN A 208 25.80 11.69 13.91
CA ASN A 208 26.68 12.60 14.64
C ASN A 208 25.91 13.23 15.82
N PRO A 209 26.21 12.82 17.07
CA PRO A 209 25.50 13.33 18.24
C PRO A 209 25.78 14.80 18.55
N LYS A 210 26.96 15.33 18.14
CA LYS A 210 27.33 16.72 18.43
C LYS A 210 26.41 17.75 17.79
N ASN A 211 26.02 17.52 16.54
CA ASN A 211 25.12 18.41 15.78
C ASN A 211 23.72 17.83 15.60
N ASN A 212 23.47 16.64 16.15
CA ASN A 212 22.18 15.95 16.06
C ASN A 212 21.73 15.65 14.62
N GLN A 213 22.67 15.44 13.71
CA GLN A 213 22.45 15.19 12.28
C GLN A 213 23.05 13.86 11.84
N PHE A 214 22.80 13.49 10.58
CA PHE A 214 23.37 12.32 9.95
C PHE A 214 24.30 12.77 8.84
N ASP A 215 25.56 12.34 8.91
CA ASP A 215 26.53 12.53 7.85
C ASP A 215 26.30 11.48 6.77
N ILE A 216 26.32 11.90 5.50
CA ILE A 216 26.18 11.06 4.32
C ILE A 216 27.55 10.88 3.70
N LYS A 217 27.91 9.64 3.37
CA LYS A 217 29.05 9.29 2.53
C LYS A 217 28.55 8.46 1.37
N LEU A 218 28.56 9.02 0.16
CA LEU A 218 28.15 8.36 -1.07
C LEU A 218 29.36 8.01 -1.91
N ARG A 219 29.48 6.77 -2.29
CA ARG A 219 30.48 6.32 -3.26
C ARG A 219 30.06 6.72 -4.67
N LYS A 220 30.95 7.44 -5.37
CA LYS A 220 30.77 7.80 -6.78
C LYS A 220 30.85 6.53 -7.65
N ASP A 221 30.08 6.53 -8.72
CA ASP A 221 29.98 5.42 -9.67
C ASP A 221 29.83 5.98 -11.10
N PHE A 222 29.90 5.11 -12.13
CA PHE A 222 30.00 5.46 -13.53
C PHE A 222 31.38 6.04 -13.88
N ASP A 223 31.90 5.73 -15.02
CA ASP A 223 33.14 6.15 -15.68
C ASP A 223 34.12 7.07 -14.91
N GLY A 224 35.35 6.64 -14.76
CA GLY A 224 36.44 7.46 -14.24
C GLY A 224 36.74 7.32 -12.73
N TYR A 225 35.84 6.79 -11.92
CA TYR A 225 36.08 6.67 -10.46
C TYR A 225 36.79 5.38 -10.01
N LYS A 226 37.01 4.43 -10.93
CA LYS A 226 37.76 3.19 -10.61
C LYS A 226 39.19 3.51 -10.18
N ASN A 227 39.84 4.47 -10.82
CA ASN A 227 41.23 4.87 -10.58
C ASN A 227 41.35 6.21 -9.84
N ALA A 228 40.25 6.76 -9.33
CA ALA A 228 40.24 8.02 -8.60
C ALA A 228 41.00 7.87 -7.26
N SER A 229 41.53 9.00 -6.76
CA SER A 229 42.10 9.08 -5.42
C SER A 229 41.06 8.67 -4.34
N LYS A 230 41.49 8.38 -3.13
CA LYS A 230 40.59 7.96 -2.04
C LYS A 230 39.54 9.04 -1.76
N ASP A 231 39.93 10.31 -1.87
CA ASP A 231 39.05 11.47 -1.57
C ASP A 231 38.09 11.74 -2.73
N ASP A 232 38.51 11.56 -3.97
CA ASP A 232 37.66 11.73 -5.14
C ASP A 232 36.60 10.64 -5.33
N LYS A 233 36.75 9.50 -4.63
CA LYS A 233 35.81 8.39 -4.72
C LYS A 233 34.46 8.65 -4.05
N TYR A 234 34.38 9.67 -3.19
CA TYR A 234 33.21 9.90 -2.38
C TYR A 234 32.65 11.32 -2.55
N VAL A 235 31.35 11.44 -2.31
CA VAL A 235 30.67 12.71 -2.10
C VAL A 235 30.07 12.69 -0.72
N TYR A 236 30.16 13.80 -0.03
CA TYR A 236 29.71 13.95 1.35
C TYR A 236 28.52 14.89 1.41
N GLY A 237 27.71 14.73 2.43
CA GLY A 237 26.58 15.60 2.71
C GLY A 237 26.09 15.40 4.13
N ARG A 238 25.07 16.16 4.49
CA ARG A 238 24.50 16.11 5.84
C ARG A 238 23.00 16.30 5.80
N VAL A 239 22.27 15.49 6.61
CA VAL A 239 20.81 15.54 6.69
C VAL A 239 20.30 15.42 8.11
N TYR A 240 19.07 15.87 8.30
CA TYR A 240 18.33 15.73 9.53
C TYR A 240 17.01 15.00 9.26
N PHE A 241 16.75 13.90 9.98
CA PHE A 241 15.45 13.21 9.95
C PHE A 241 14.59 13.67 11.11
N ARG A 242 13.49 14.34 10.80
CA ARG A 242 12.54 14.86 11.80
C ARG A 242 11.77 13.73 12.50
N HIS A 243 11.48 12.66 11.77
CA HIS A 243 10.67 11.54 12.27
C HIS A 243 11.48 10.25 12.28
N HIS A 244 11.21 9.38 13.24
CA HIS A 244 11.85 8.04 13.39
C HIS A 244 13.38 8.07 13.51
N LYS A 245 13.90 9.14 14.10
CA LYS A 245 15.32 9.31 14.27
C LYS A 245 15.90 8.29 15.27
N SER A 246 15.21 8.04 16.38
CA SER A 246 15.61 7.07 17.41
C SER A 246 15.74 5.67 16.84
N GLU A 247 14.76 5.24 16.07
CA GLU A 247 14.76 3.94 15.42
C GLU A 247 15.89 3.83 14.38
N LEU A 248 16.10 4.87 13.58
CA LEU A 248 17.20 4.88 12.60
C LEU A 248 18.58 4.82 13.30
N VAL A 249 18.77 5.58 14.38
CA VAL A 249 20.02 5.54 15.17
C VAL A 249 20.22 4.15 15.77
N SER A 250 19.19 3.52 16.32
CA SER A 250 19.26 2.16 16.85
C SER A 250 19.68 1.16 15.77
N ILE A 251 19.05 1.21 14.60
CA ILE A 251 19.40 0.34 13.45
C ILE A 251 20.84 0.54 13.01
N LEU A 252 21.33 1.78 12.93
CA LEU A 252 22.72 2.06 12.56
C LEU A 252 23.74 1.50 13.57
N ARG A 253 23.38 1.52 14.86
CA ARG A 253 24.24 0.97 15.93
C ARG A 253 24.24 -0.55 15.97
N GLN A 254 23.08 -1.16 15.82
CA GLN A 254 22.90 -2.62 15.96
C GLN A 254 23.28 -3.39 14.69
N GLY A 255 23.16 -2.78 13.50
CA GLY A 255 23.61 -3.38 12.25
C GLY A 255 22.77 -4.55 11.72
N TYR A 256 21.63 -4.90 12.34
CA TYR A 256 20.86 -6.11 11.99
C TYR A 256 19.97 -5.98 10.75
N SER A 257 19.70 -4.77 10.29
CA SER A 257 18.82 -4.51 9.14
C SER A 257 19.59 -3.91 7.96
N PRO A 258 19.40 -4.40 6.73
CA PRO A 258 19.95 -3.73 5.56
C PRO A 258 19.29 -2.36 5.37
N LEU A 259 20.08 -1.35 5.04
CA LEU A 259 19.58 -0.02 4.73
C LEU A 259 19.45 0.17 3.22
N SER A 260 18.27 0.44 2.74
CA SER A 260 18.06 0.77 1.33
C SER A 260 17.69 2.24 1.19
N TYR A 261 18.35 2.90 0.25
CA TYR A 261 18.14 4.32 0.03
C TYR A 261 17.53 4.58 -1.34
N LYS A 262 16.70 5.61 -1.40
CA LYS A 262 16.17 6.14 -2.65
C LYS A 262 16.25 7.66 -2.61
N ILE A 263 16.78 8.25 -3.68
CA ILE A 263 16.79 9.69 -3.85
C ILE A 263 15.83 10.03 -4.97
N ILE A 264 14.95 11.00 -4.69
CA ILE A 264 13.90 11.39 -5.61
C ILE A 264 13.91 12.90 -5.81
N LYS A 265 13.98 13.34 -7.07
CA LYS A 265 13.76 14.76 -7.45
C LYS A 265 12.26 15.00 -7.59
N LYS A 266 11.73 15.97 -6.84
CA LYS A 266 10.35 16.45 -6.93
C LYS A 266 10.34 17.98 -7.00
N ARG A 267 9.79 18.57 -8.05
CA ARG A 267 9.69 20.03 -8.19
C ARG A 267 11.01 20.74 -7.88
N ASN A 268 12.09 20.33 -8.52
CA ASN A 268 13.46 20.84 -8.31
C ASN A 268 14.07 20.68 -6.90
N ARG A 269 13.44 19.89 -6.01
CA ARG A 269 13.99 19.54 -4.69
C ARG A 269 14.32 18.07 -4.65
N PHE A 270 15.40 17.74 -3.95
CA PHE A 270 15.82 16.36 -3.76
C PHE A 270 15.43 15.87 -2.37
N TYR A 271 14.97 14.62 -2.30
CA TYR A 271 14.54 13.97 -1.07
C TYR A 271 15.26 12.62 -0.95
N LEU A 272 15.89 12.40 0.19
CA LEU A 272 16.47 11.12 0.57
C LEU A 272 15.43 10.32 1.36
N TYR A 273 15.16 9.12 0.89
CA TYR A 273 14.35 8.11 1.57
C TYR A 273 15.27 7.02 2.08
N CYS A 274 15.17 6.66 3.36
CA CYS A 274 15.87 5.54 3.97
C CYS A 274 14.84 4.50 4.40
N THR A 275 15.01 3.26 3.94
CA THR A 275 14.13 2.12 4.28
C THR A 275 14.91 1.09 5.06
N PHE A 276 14.37 0.69 6.21
CA PHE A 276 14.91 -0.33 7.11
C PHE A 276 13.80 -1.21 7.65
N GLU A 277 14.16 -2.32 8.28
CA GLU A 277 13.23 -3.27 8.87
C GLU A 277 13.46 -3.34 10.38
N ILE A 278 12.39 -3.18 11.16
CA ILE A 278 12.40 -3.39 12.61
C ILE A 278 11.89 -4.80 12.88
N HIS A 279 12.56 -5.50 13.76
CA HIS A 279 12.19 -6.81 14.25
C HIS A 279 11.73 -6.70 15.70
N VAL A 280 10.65 -7.41 16.06
CA VAL A 280 10.09 -7.49 17.40
C VAL A 280 9.76 -8.96 17.69
N GLU A 281 10.20 -9.49 18.79
CA GLU A 281 9.83 -10.84 19.24
C GLU A 281 8.46 -10.81 19.93
N ASP A 282 7.83 -11.97 20.07
CA ASP A 282 6.46 -12.07 20.61
C ASP A 282 6.37 -11.63 22.09
N ASP A 283 7.41 -11.85 22.85
CA ASP A 283 7.55 -11.48 24.27
C ASP A 283 7.85 -9.99 24.49
N GLU A 284 8.40 -9.31 23.49
CA GLU A 284 8.68 -7.87 23.54
C GLU A 284 7.41 -6.99 23.45
N PHE A 285 6.29 -7.54 22.94
CA PHE A 285 5.04 -6.76 22.94
C PHE A 285 4.56 -6.49 24.37
N LEU A 286 4.15 -5.25 24.63
CA LEU A 286 3.66 -4.78 25.94
C LEU A 286 2.20 -5.13 26.19
N THR A 287 1.49 -5.61 25.17
CA THR A 287 0.06 -5.94 25.24
C THR A 287 -0.20 -7.42 25.04
N ARG A 288 -1.31 -7.91 25.62
CA ARG A 288 -1.71 -9.32 25.57
C ARG A 288 -3.23 -9.42 25.44
N SER A 289 -3.72 -10.36 24.62
CA SER A 289 -5.16 -10.65 24.52
C SER A 289 -5.73 -11.37 25.75
N SER A 290 -4.88 -11.93 26.60
CA SER A 290 -5.27 -12.53 27.88
C SER A 290 -5.87 -11.53 28.86
N TYR A 291 -5.51 -10.25 28.79
CA TYR A 291 -6.12 -9.19 29.60
C TYR A 291 -7.41 -8.62 29.03
N GLY A 292 -7.83 -9.10 27.86
CA GLY A 292 -8.90 -8.54 27.05
C GLY A 292 -8.37 -7.91 25.78
N THR A 293 -9.24 -7.29 25.00
CA THR A 293 -8.86 -6.65 23.74
C THR A 293 -9.62 -5.35 23.51
N ILE A 294 -9.10 -4.54 22.59
CA ILE A 294 -9.71 -3.31 22.11
C ILE A 294 -10.12 -3.54 20.66
N GLY A 295 -11.41 -3.71 20.40
CA GLY A 295 -11.96 -3.86 19.05
C GLY A 295 -12.30 -2.52 18.42
N LEU A 296 -11.95 -2.35 17.15
CA LEU A 296 -12.18 -1.13 16.39
C LEU A 296 -13.06 -1.40 15.17
N ASP A 297 -14.19 -0.69 15.05
CA ASP A 297 -15.01 -0.65 13.83
C ASP A 297 -14.88 0.72 13.16
N PHE A 298 -14.30 0.71 11.94
CA PHE A 298 -13.99 1.92 11.18
C PHE A 298 -15.17 2.35 10.29
N ASN A 299 -15.65 3.56 10.51
CA ASN A 299 -16.76 4.15 9.79
C ASN A 299 -16.41 5.49 9.15
N LYS A 300 -17.29 6.00 8.28
CA LYS A 300 -17.11 7.31 7.67
C LYS A 300 -17.29 8.43 8.71
N GLY A 301 -16.20 9.08 9.07
CA GLY A 301 -16.18 10.20 10.00
C GLY A 301 -16.01 9.82 11.47
N PHE A 302 -15.99 8.53 11.81
CA PHE A 302 -15.77 8.07 13.18
C PHE A 302 -15.24 6.63 13.21
N VAL A 303 -14.63 6.28 14.34
CA VAL A 303 -14.23 4.91 14.70
C VAL A 303 -14.89 4.59 16.01
N THR A 304 -15.55 3.44 16.12
CA THR A 304 -16.04 2.95 17.40
C THR A 304 -15.02 2.02 18.05
N LEU A 305 -14.82 2.18 19.34
CA LEU A 305 -13.94 1.39 20.16
C LEU A 305 -14.76 0.66 21.22
N SER A 306 -14.53 -0.63 21.38
CA SER A 306 -15.05 -1.43 22.49
C SER A 306 -13.92 -2.17 23.17
N GLU A 307 -13.83 -2.04 24.48
CA GLU A 307 -12.86 -2.71 25.33
C GLU A 307 -13.50 -3.87 26.06
N THR A 308 -12.83 -5.02 26.10
CA THR A 308 -13.26 -6.22 26.82
C THR A 308 -12.33 -6.52 28.00
N ASN A 309 -12.82 -7.32 28.96
CA ASN A 309 -12.00 -7.97 29.97
C ASN A 309 -11.50 -9.35 29.45
N GLU A 310 -10.76 -10.08 30.29
CA GLU A 310 -10.23 -11.43 30.02
C GLU A 310 -11.32 -12.45 29.67
N TYR A 311 -12.54 -12.29 30.16
CA TYR A 311 -13.69 -13.15 29.87
C TYR A 311 -14.49 -12.73 28.63
N GLY A 312 -14.06 -11.69 27.94
CA GLY A 312 -14.74 -11.16 26.76
C GLY A 312 -16.01 -10.36 27.10
N HIS A 313 -16.18 -9.88 28.32
CA HIS A 313 -17.28 -8.98 28.69
C HIS A 313 -16.91 -7.55 28.32
N LEU A 314 -17.89 -6.78 27.88
CA LEU A 314 -17.75 -5.37 27.55
C LEU A 314 -17.48 -4.53 28.81
N LEU A 315 -16.37 -3.81 28.85
CA LEU A 315 -16.00 -2.89 29.90
C LEU A 315 -16.43 -1.45 29.60
N ARG A 316 -16.01 -0.96 28.45
CA ARG A 316 -16.30 0.41 28.02
C ARG A 316 -16.34 0.54 26.51
N THR A 317 -16.98 1.62 26.04
CA THR A 317 -17.06 1.96 24.63
C THR A 317 -16.73 3.44 24.42
N ARG A 318 -16.16 3.77 23.25
CA ARG A 318 -15.92 5.16 22.81
C ARG A 318 -16.25 5.31 21.34
N ILE A 319 -16.67 6.52 20.97
CA ILE A 319 -16.83 6.93 19.57
C ILE A 319 -15.82 8.05 19.33
N LEU A 320 -14.85 7.79 18.47
CA LEU A 320 -13.77 8.70 18.13
C LEU A 320 -14.05 9.30 16.76
N SER A 321 -14.34 10.60 16.72
CA SER A 321 -14.69 11.29 15.47
C SER A 321 -13.45 11.82 14.75
N TYR A 322 -13.49 11.83 13.41
CA TYR A 322 -12.47 12.45 12.56
C TYR A 322 -13.12 13.15 11.37
N ARG A 323 -12.46 14.17 10.83
CA ARG A 323 -12.95 14.88 9.64
C ARG A 323 -12.76 14.04 8.40
N PHE A 324 -13.85 13.59 7.79
CA PHE A 324 -13.83 12.88 6.53
C PHE A 324 -13.88 13.86 5.35
N LYS A 325 -12.71 14.40 4.97
CA LYS A 325 -12.51 15.25 3.78
C LYS A 325 -11.33 14.71 2.99
N SER A 326 -11.24 15.03 1.69
CA SER A 326 -10.05 14.69 0.93
C SER A 326 -8.85 15.50 1.40
N GLY A 327 -7.67 14.86 1.57
CA GLY A 327 -6.40 15.52 1.78
C GLY A 327 -5.76 15.39 3.17
N SER A 328 -4.83 16.28 3.48
CA SER A 328 -3.95 16.22 4.65
C SER A 328 -4.68 16.28 6.00
N LYS A 329 -5.81 16.98 6.08
CA LYS A 329 -6.57 17.12 7.34
C LYS A 329 -7.12 15.78 7.83
N THR A 330 -7.68 14.95 6.94
CA THR A 330 -8.12 13.58 7.29
C THR A 330 -6.95 12.74 7.77
N THR A 331 -5.80 12.83 7.10
CA THR A 331 -4.59 12.10 7.47
C THR A 331 -4.12 12.47 8.88
N THR A 332 -4.08 13.75 9.20
CA THR A 332 -3.67 14.24 10.54
C THR A 332 -4.64 13.81 11.63
N ASP A 333 -5.95 13.92 11.38
CA ASP A 333 -6.96 13.51 12.35
C ASP A 333 -6.93 12.00 12.60
N LEU A 334 -6.74 11.17 11.55
CA LEU A 334 -6.58 9.73 11.70
C LEU A 334 -5.32 9.36 12.47
N GLN A 335 -4.20 10.07 12.26
CA GLN A 335 -2.98 9.83 13.04
C GLN A 335 -3.17 10.13 14.52
N LYS A 336 -3.85 11.25 14.86
CA LYS A 336 -4.17 11.59 16.25
C LYS A 336 -5.05 10.51 16.88
N LEU A 337 -6.14 10.15 16.20
CA LEU A 337 -7.06 9.10 16.68
C LEU A 337 -6.33 7.78 16.91
N VAL A 338 -5.42 7.39 16.02
CA VAL A 338 -4.64 6.16 16.19
C VAL A 338 -3.69 6.24 17.38
N ASN A 339 -3.05 7.40 17.62
CA ASN A 339 -2.24 7.60 18.83
C ASN A 339 -3.08 7.43 20.09
N ASP A 340 -4.26 8.07 20.17
CA ASP A 340 -5.17 7.93 21.31
C ASP A 340 -5.56 6.46 21.56
N VAL A 341 -5.79 5.68 20.50
CA VAL A 341 -6.11 4.25 20.62
C VAL A 341 -4.91 3.44 21.11
N VAL A 342 -3.70 3.74 20.60
CA VAL A 342 -2.47 3.06 21.04
C VAL A 342 -2.14 3.39 22.50
N ASP A 343 -2.35 4.64 22.92
CA ASP A 343 -2.18 5.05 24.33
C ASP A 343 -3.15 4.30 25.26
N ILE A 344 -4.41 4.12 24.84
CA ILE A 344 -5.38 3.28 25.60
C ILE A 344 -4.90 1.83 25.67
N ALA A 345 -4.36 1.27 24.59
CA ALA A 345 -3.85 -0.09 24.56
C ALA A 345 -2.66 -0.28 25.51
N LEU A 346 -1.73 0.67 25.53
CA LEU A 346 -0.59 0.67 26.46
C LEU A 346 -1.04 0.77 27.94
N GLN A 347 -1.97 1.69 28.23
CA GLN A 347 -2.50 1.87 29.58
C GLN A 347 -3.23 0.63 30.12
N THR A 348 -3.87 -0.13 29.24
CA THR A 348 -4.66 -1.31 29.60
C THR A 348 -3.94 -2.63 29.42
N GLY A 349 -2.78 -2.64 28.76
CA GLY A 349 -2.02 -3.84 28.43
C GLY A 349 -2.72 -4.74 27.42
N LYS A 350 -3.71 -4.22 26.63
CA LYS A 350 -4.59 -5.01 25.76
C LYS A 350 -4.24 -4.89 24.28
N ASP A 351 -4.32 -6.00 23.57
CA ASP A 351 -4.14 -6.02 22.11
C ASP A 351 -5.25 -5.24 21.40
N ILE A 352 -4.89 -4.61 20.28
CA ILE A 352 -5.83 -3.95 19.39
C ILE A 352 -6.33 -4.95 18.34
N CYS A 353 -7.66 -4.96 18.09
CA CYS A 353 -8.29 -5.82 17.09
C CYS A 353 -8.96 -4.99 16.00
N ILE A 354 -8.66 -5.29 14.75
CA ILE A 354 -9.25 -4.66 13.55
C ILE A 354 -9.77 -5.73 12.59
N GLU A 355 -10.72 -5.38 11.74
CA GLU A 355 -11.16 -6.28 10.68
C GLU A 355 -10.07 -6.47 9.61
N ASP A 356 -9.87 -7.71 9.16
CA ASP A 356 -9.05 -8.03 7.97
C ASP A 356 -9.86 -7.81 6.70
N LEU A 357 -9.92 -6.56 6.25
CA LEU A 357 -10.70 -6.17 5.08
C LEU A 357 -9.89 -6.31 3.79
N ASP A 358 -10.14 -7.38 3.02
CA ASP A 358 -9.65 -7.46 1.63
C ASP A 358 -10.47 -6.54 0.70
N PHE A 359 -10.04 -5.27 0.60
CA PHE A 359 -10.68 -4.29 -0.28
C PHE A 359 -10.60 -4.66 -1.76
N LYS A 360 -9.67 -5.53 -2.15
CA LYS A 360 -9.53 -5.97 -3.53
C LYS A 360 -10.76 -6.79 -3.95
N LYS A 361 -11.25 -7.68 -3.08
CA LYS A 361 -12.47 -8.47 -3.32
C LYS A 361 -13.74 -7.62 -3.20
N LYS A 362 -13.83 -6.76 -2.17
CA LYS A 362 -15.00 -5.90 -1.96
C LYS A 362 -15.22 -4.89 -3.08
N LYS A 363 -14.17 -4.32 -3.66
CA LYS A 363 -14.27 -3.36 -4.77
C LYS A 363 -14.97 -3.96 -5.99
N ALA A 364 -14.69 -5.20 -6.34
CA ALA A 364 -15.33 -5.87 -7.47
C ALA A 364 -16.84 -6.16 -7.23
N GLN A 365 -17.22 -6.43 -5.97
CA GLN A 365 -18.62 -6.74 -5.60
C GLN A 365 -19.47 -5.50 -5.37
N THR A 366 -18.88 -4.36 -4.97
CA THR A 366 -19.59 -3.18 -4.48
C THR A 366 -20.02 -2.22 -5.58
N GLU A 367 -19.35 -2.19 -6.73
CA GLU A 367 -19.73 -1.32 -7.87
C GLU A 367 -21.18 -1.53 -8.33
N SER A 368 -21.88 -2.55 -7.84
CA SER A 368 -23.21 -2.94 -8.27
C SER A 368 -24.28 -3.01 -7.17
N LYS A 369 -23.92 -3.04 -5.89
CA LYS A 369 -24.88 -3.32 -4.80
C LYS A 369 -25.26 -2.11 -3.94
N HIS A 370 -24.42 -1.07 -3.90
CA HIS A 370 -24.58 0.05 -2.98
C HIS A 370 -24.50 1.40 -3.70
N GLY A 371 -25.14 2.41 -3.13
CA GLY A 371 -25.18 3.76 -3.70
C GLY A 371 -23.80 4.46 -3.71
N PRO A 372 -23.70 5.60 -4.44
CA PRO A 372 -22.43 6.32 -4.62
C PRO A 372 -21.69 6.66 -3.32
N LYS A 373 -22.42 7.01 -2.27
CA LYS A 373 -21.84 7.36 -0.95
C LYS A 373 -21.13 6.20 -0.25
N TYR A 374 -21.66 4.98 -0.38
CA TYR A 374 -21.03 3.78 0.20
C TYR A 374 -19.80 3.37 -0.62
N ASN A 375 -19.90 3.47 -1.94
CA ASN A 375 -18.75 3.24 -2.82
C ASN A 375 -17.63 4.24 -2.55
N GLU A 376 -17.95 5.51 -2.31
CA GLU A 376 -17.00 6.55 -1.94
C GLU A 376 -16.27 6.23 -0.63
N MET A 377 -16.96 5.72 0.36
CA MET A 377 -16.36 5.28 1.62
C MET A 377 -15.41 4.10 1.43
N LEU A 378 -15.82 3.08 0.67
CA LEU A 378 -15.00 1.89 0.39
C LEU A 378 -13.85 2.16 -0.57
N HIS A 379 -14.02 3.12 -1.47
CA HIS A 379 -12.97 3.58 -2.38
C HIS A 379 -12.08 4.65 -1.73
N SER A 380 -12.48 5.19 -0.57
CA SER A 380 -11.68 6.19 0.11
C SER A 380 -10.36 5.60 0.59
N LEU A 381 -9.30 6.37 0.41
CA LEU A 381 -7.98 6.04 0.95
C LEU A 381 -7.98 5.98 2.49
N ALA A 382 -9.04 6.50 3.14
CA ALA A 382 -9.09 6.68 4.60
C ALA A 382 -9.00 5.37 5.39
N TYR A 383 -9.71 4.31 4.97
CA TYR A 383 -9.59 3.02 5.68
C TYR A 383 -8.20 2.41 5.53
N ARG A 384 -7.64 2.42 4.31
CA ARG A 384 -6.28 1.92 4.10
C ARG A 384 -5.24 2.73 4.87
N GLN A 385 -5.44 4.05 4.95
CA GLN A 385 -4.61 4.92 5.78
C GLN A 385 -4.74 4.56 7.26
N PHE A 386 -5.97 4.39 7.76
CA PHE A 386 -6.22 3.97 9.13
C PHE A 386 -5.54 2.64 9.47
N SER A 387 -5.74 1.59 8.66
CA SER A 387 -5.12 0.28 8.87
C SER A 387 -3.59 0.37 8.87
N ASN A 388 -3.00 1.13 7.94
CA ASN A 388 -1.56 1.34 7.89
C ASN A 388 -1.05 2.11 9.10
N PHE A 389 -1.78 3.12 9.59
CA PHE A 389 -1.40 3.90 10.75
C PHE A 389 -1.50 3.07 12.03
N ILE A 390 -2.62 2.37 12.25
CA ILE A 390 -2.78 1.54 13.44
C ILE A 390 -1.70 0.46 13.53
N GLU A 391 -1.45 -0.26 12.43
CA GLU A 391 -0.40 -1.26 12.38
C GLU A 391 1.00 -0.65 12.55
N GLY A 392 1.27 0.51 11.95
CA GLY A 392 2.59 1.15 12.01
C GLY A 392 2.90 1.80 13.35
N ILE A 393 1.93 2.52 13.94
CA ILE A 393 2.10 3.22 15.21
C ILE A 393 2.09 2.21 16.36
N ALA A 394 1.17 1.23 16.35
CA ALA A 394 1.11 0.17 17.34
C ALA A 394 2.41 -0.65 17.36
N PHE A 395 2.91 -1.10 16.20
CA PHE A 395 4.15 -1.87 16.13
C PHE A 395 5.35 -1.15 16.75
N ARG A 396 5.49 0.16 16.53
CA ARG A 396 6.57 0.96 17.11
C ARG A 396 6.46 1.14 18.63
N ASN A 397 5.24 1.11 19.13
CA ASN A 397 4.97 1.21 20.56
C ASN A 397 4.82 -0.16 21.22
N LEU A 398 5.24 -1.23 20.55
CA LEU A 398 5.18 -2.61 21.05
C LEU A 398 3.76 -3.03 21.45
N VAL A 399 2.74 -2.52 20.74
CA VAL A 399 1.34 -2.90 20.87
C VAL A 399 0.98 -3.88 19.77
N TYR A 400 0.44 -5.04 20.13
CA TYR A 400 0.09 -6.07 19.17
C TYR A 400 -1.25 -5.77 18.49
N VAL A 401 -1.30 -5.89 17.16
CA VAL A 401 -2.52 -5.68 16.36
C VAL A 401 -2.98 -7.00 15.78
N ARG A 402 -4.17 -7.45 16.18
CA ARG A 402 -4.83 -8.65 15.67
C ARG A 402 -5.77 -8.31 14.54
N LYS A 403 -5.72 -9.09 13.46
CA LYS A 403 -6.68 -9.01 12.35
C LYS A 403 -7.70 -10.12 12.48
N VAL A 404 -8.98 -9.76 12.46
CA VAL A 404 -10.09 -10.72 12.59
C VAL A 404 -10.92 -10.79 11.32
N ASN A 405 -11.58 -11.93 11.10
CA ASN A 405 -12.47 -12.12 9.97
C ASN A 405 -13.64 -11.13 10.03
N PRO A 406 -13.88 -10.29 9.00
CA PRO A 406 -14.94 -9.28 8.99
C PRO A 406 -16.34 -9.86 8.72
N ALA A 407 -16.47 -11.16 8.41
CA ALA A 407 -17.74 -11.73 8.05
C ALA A 407 -18.74 -11.64 9.21
N TRP A 408 -19.92 -11.08 8.95
CA TRP A 408 -21.05 -11.05 9.87
C TRP A 408 -20.88 -10.26 11.19
N THR A 409 -19.83 -9.43 11.33
CA THR A 409 -19.60 -8.62 12.55
C THR A 409 -20.78 -7.73 12.87
N SER A 410 -21.23 -6.92 11.92
CA SER A 410 -22.40 -6.03 12.08
C SER A 410 -23.72 -6.80 12.23
N TRP A 411 -23.86 -7.98 11.61
CA TRP A 411 -25.06 -8.80 11.75
C TRP A 411 -25.15 -9.40 13.16
N LEU A 412 -24.07 -9.98 13.67
CA LEU A 412 -23.99 -10.49 15.05
C LEU A 412 -24.23 -9.38 16.06
N ALA A 413 -23.65 -8.22 15.84
CA ALA A 413 -23.92 -7.04 16.65
C ALA A 413 -25.42 -6.76 16.71
N LYS A 414 -26.08 -6.60 15.55
CA LYS A 414 -27.49 -6.25 15.44
C LYS A 414 -28.42 -7.28 16.04
N THR A 415 -28.16 -8.57 15.86
CA THR A 415 -29.07 -9.66 16.26
C THR A 415 -28.85 -10.12 17.69
N ARG A 416 -27.61 -10.12 18.18
CA ARG A 416 -27.28 -10.72 19.47
C ARG A 416 -27.01 -9.70 20.57
N TYR A 417 -26.15 -8.71 20.30
CA TYR A 417 -25.61 -7.83 21.34
C TYR A 417 -26.38 -6.51 21.51
N CYS A 418 -26.74 -5.86 20.39
CA CYS A 418 -27.44 -4.57 20.45
C CYS A 418 -28.77 -4.64 21.21
N PRO A 419 -29.65 -5.65 21.02
CA PRO A 419 -30.90 -5.72 21.75
C PRO A 419 -30.70 -5.95 23.26
N ARG A 420 -29.71 -6.78 23.64
CA ARG A 420 -29.46 -7.15 25.05
C ARG A 420 -28.77 -6.04 25.85
N MET A 421 -27.84 -5.32 25.17
CA MET A 421 -26.96 -4.35 25.83
C MET A 421 -27.33 -2.90 25.48
N LYS A 422 -28.41 -2.67 24.73
CA LYS A 422 -28.87 -1.36 24.25
C LYS A 422 -27.79 -0.56 23.53
N LEU A 423 -26.97 -1.27 22.71
CA LEU A 423 -25.88 -0.67 21.95
C LEU A 423 -26.34 -0.28 20.54
N ASN A 424 -25.71 0.74 19.96
CA ASN A 424 -25.84 0.97 18.53
C ASN A 424 -25.03 -0.09 17.74
N VAL A 425 -25.38 -0.29 16.45
CA VAL A 425 -24.80 -1.37 15.60
C VAL A 425 -23.28 -1.24 15.45
N HIS A 426 -22.73 -0.03 15.40
CA HIS A 426 -21.30 0.19 15.23
C HIS A 426 -20.51 -0.15 16.51
N VAL A 427 -21.03 0.24 17.66
CA VAL A 427 -20.45 -0.15 18.95
C VAL A 427 -20.58 -1.65 19.14
N GLY A 428 -21.72 -2.25 18.80
CA GLY A 428 -21.87 -3.70 18.81
C GLY A 428 -20.88 -4.41 17.87
N ALA A 429 -20.61 -3.84 16.69
CA ALA A 429 -19.63 -4.39 15.75
C ALA A 429 -18.20 -4.33 16.33
N SER A 430 -17.78 -3.21 16.91
CA SER A 430 -16.47 -3.13 17.56
C SER A 430 -16.34 -4.10 18.74
N PHE A 431 -17.42 -4.35 19.47
CA PHE A 431 -17.44 -5.37 20.53
C PHE A 431 -17.28 -6.80 19.98
N VAL A 432 -17.97 -7.16 18.89
CA VAL A 432 -17.78 -8.44 18.21
C VAL A 432 -16.34 -8.59 17.70
N ILE A 433 -15.75 -7.53 17.16
CA ILE A 433 -14.35 -7.51 16.72
C ILE A 433 -13.40 -7.78 17.90
N ALA A 434 -13.62 -7.14 19.06
CA ALA A 434 -12.85 -7.37 20.28
C ALA A 434 -12.92 -8.84 20.69
N ARG A 435 -14.12 -9.39 20.86
CA ARG A 435 -14.32 -10.80 21.24
C ARG A 435 -13.62 -11.78 20.29
N ARG A 436 -13.73 -11.56 19.00
CA ARG A 436 -13.01 -12.39 17.99
C ARG A 436 -11.51 -12.30 18.15
N GLY A 437 -10.98 -11.13 18.50
CA GLY A 437 -9.55 -10.94 18.77
C GLY A 437 -9.04 -11.77 19.95
N GLN A 438 -9.89 -12.05 20.94
CA GLN A 438 -9.60 -12.95 22.05
C GLN A 438 -9.81 -14.44 21.70
N GLY A 439 -10.35 -14.75 20.51
CA GLY A 439 -10.63 -16.12 20.09
C GLY A 439 -12.04 -16.63 20.38
N PHE A 440 -12.94 -15.78 20.93
CA PHE A 440 -14.33 -16.17 21.15
C PHE A 440 -15.05 -16.41 19.81
N LYS A 441 -15.65 -17.59 19.68
CA LYS A 441 -16.49 -17.98 18.54
C LYS A 441 -17.96 -17.72 18.92
N ASP A 442 -18.53 -16.63 18.43
CA ASP A 442 -19.95 -16.39 18.58
C ASP A 442 -20.74 -17.28 17.62
N ALA A 443 -21.40 -18.30 18.15
CA ALA A 443 -22.20 -19.23 17.36
C ALA A 443 -23.41 -18.51 16.72
N PHE A 444 -23.71 -18.89 15.50
CA PHE A 444 -24.98 -18.57 14.85
C PHE A 444 -26.04 -19.52 15.46
N LYS A 445 -26.98 -18.98 16.23
CA LYS A 445 -28.21 -19.69 16.58
C LYS A 445 -29.29 -19.30 15.58
#